data_f1a68ed7113f9fe89028642a12400e41
#
_entry.id   f1a68ed7113f9fe89028642a12400e41
#
_cell.length_a   1.000
_cell.length_b   1.000
_cell.length_c   1.000
_cell.angle_alpha   90.00
_cell.angle_beta   90.00
_cell.angle_gamma   90.00
#
_symmetry.space_group_name_H-M   'P 1'
#
loop_
_entity.id
_entity.type
_entity.pdbx_description
1 polymer ?
#
loop_
_entity_poly.entity_id
_entity_poly.type
_entity_poly.pdbx_seq_one_letter_code
_entity_poly.pdbx_strand_id
1 'polypeptide(L)'
;MLLQRSLDSLVLAVERFNSPWDRGRQEIMLLLLDRAFELLLKAAILHRGGRIREPGKKETISHDKCVRVCLSDATAKCIANEQALTIQMVNSLRDAAQHYMLEVSEQQLYLYAQAGLTLYSDLLTSIFGWSLRDHVPARVLPVCTAPPKDLQSMIQAEFDDIRRLVAPKARKMLKARSRIRALAVIEASLGGSRSQPGDGDLNKLLRAVRGGKSWQDLFPGVASLDLAIDSPDGIPVAIRITKREGQPVHLVPEGTPDAMVVSVKRVNELDYYSLGLRDVAEKTGLSQMRALALVRHLGLQASTEFFKEIPIGKLTFKRYSQKALDAIHEALRTVDMVKVWALNKPTGRRKASKAGG
;
A
#
# COMPACT_ATOMS: atom_id res chain seq x y z
N MET A 1 -5.86 25.70 -5.01
CA MET A 1 -7.22 25.29 -4.60
C MET A 1 -7.27 23.87 -4.00
N LEU A 2 -6.81 22.79 -4.70
CA LEU A 2 -6.83 21.42 -4.11
C LEU A 2 -5.97 21.31 -2.87
N LEU A 3 -4.74 21.84 -2.89
CA LEU A 3 -3.81 21.80 -1.77
C LEU A 3 -4.37 22.51 -0.52
N GLN A 4 -5.03 23.66 -0.71
CA GLN A 4 -5.68 24.35 0.41
C GLN A 4 -6.79 23.48 1.04
N ARG A 5 -7.67 22.91 0.23
CA ARG A 5 -8.71 22.00 0.73
C ARG A 5 -8.15 20.74 1.39
N SER A 6 -6.96 20.31 0.97
CA SER A 6 -6.24 19.22 1.60
C SER A 6 -5.78 19.60 3.01
N LEU A 7 -5.17 20.80 3.16
CA LEU A 7 -4.77 21.36 4.44
C LEU A 7 -5.97 21.58 5.39
N ASP A 8 -7.06 22.14 4.86
CA ASP A 8 -8.30 22.32 5.65
C ASP A 8 -8.82 20.97 6.17
N SER A 9 -8.78 19.92 5.33
CA SER A 9 -9.20 18.58 5.74
C SER A 9 -8.27 17.99 6.81
N LEU A 10 -6.97 18.22 6.73
CA LEU A 10 -6.00 17.79 7.74
C LEU A 10 -6.24 18.46 9.09
N VAL A 11 -6.44 19.78 9.10
CA VAL A 11 -6.73 20.54 10.31
C VAL A 11 -8.00 20.02 10.99
N LEU A 12 -9.07 19.86 10.20
CA LEU A 12 -10.33 19.30 10.70
C LEU A 12 -10.19 17.87 11.22
N ALA A 13 -9.32 17.05 10.62
CA ALA A 13 -9.05 15.70 11.13
C ALA A 13 -8.43 15.76 12.54
N VAL A 14 -7.44 16.63 12.75
CA VAL A 14 -6.80 16.80 14.06
C VAL A 14 -7.75 17.41 15.08
N GLU A 15 -8.53 18.41 14.70
CA GLU A 15 -9.56 19.00 15.57
C GLU A 15 -10.58 17.94 16.01
N ARG A 16 -11.00 17.06 15.07
CA ARG A 16 -11.90 15.97 15.40
C ARG A 16 -11.24 14.91 16.28
N PHE A 17 -9.96 14.62 16.06
CA PHE A 17 -9.19 13.75 16.97
C PHE A 17 -9.20 14.30 18.41
N ASN A 18 -8.95 15.60 18.58
CA ASN A 18 -8.89 16.28 19.87
C ASN A 18 -10.28 16.62 20.47
N SER A 19 -11.37 16.24 19.80
CA SER A 19 -12.72 16.46 20.29
C SER A 19 -12.96 15.75 21.62
N PRO A 20 -13.57 16.41 22.62
CA PRO A 20 -13.88 15.76 23.90
C PRO A 20 -14.98 14.71 23.83
N TRP A 21 -15.70 14.65 22.71
CA TRP A 21 -16.83 13.72 22.52
C TRP A 21 -16.46 12.58 21.58
N ASP A 22 -16.64 11.37 22.04
CA ASP A 22 -16.30 10.16 21.26
C ASP A 22 -17.25 9.85 20.11
N ARG A 23 -18.47 10.38 20.15
CA ARG A 23 -19.49 10.07 19.15
C ARG A 23 -19.08 10.53 17.75
N GLY A 24 -18.89 9.57 16.83
CA GLY A 24 -18.45 9.81 15.46
C GLY A 24 -17.01 10.32 15.32
N ARG A 25 -16.23 10.33 16.40
CA ARG A 25 -14.88 10.89 16.44
C ARG A 25 -13.92 10.11 15.56
N GLN A 26 -13.91 8.79 15.69
CA GLN A 26 -13.03 7.90 14.95
C GLN A 26 -13.33 7.93 13.45
N GLU A 27 -14.60 7.77 13.10
CA GLU A 27 -15.06 7.72 11.71
C GLU A 27 -14.76 9.05 10.99
N ILE A 28 -15.12 10.18 11.61
CA ILE A 28 -14.94 11.50 10.99
C ILE A 28 -13.45 11.84 10.88
N MET A 29 -12.65 11.52 11.90
CA MET A 29 -11.18 11.73 11.86
C MET A 29 -10.55 10.97 10.71
N LEU A 30 -10.84 9.67 10.58
CA LEU A 30 -10.31 8.82 9.51
C LEU A 30 -10.77 9.29 8.13
N LEU A 31 -12.03 9.70 8.00
CA LEU A 31 -12.59 10.23 6.76
C LEU A 31 -11.90 11.53 6.32
N LEU A 32 -11.65 12.43 7.26
CA LEU A 32 -11.00 13.71 6.97
C LEU A 32 -9.51 13.54 6.68
N LEU A 33 -8.84 12.62 7.37
CA LEU A 33 -7.43 12.31 7.12
C LEU A 33 -7.25 11.65 5.74
N ASP A 34 -8.09 10.70 5.38
CA ASP A 34 -8.11 10.07 4.05
C ASP A 34 -8.36 11.10 2.94
N ARG A 35 -9.33 11.99 3.15
CA ARG A 35 -9.62 13.10 2.22
C ARG A 35 -8.44 14.04 2.07
N ALA A 36 -7.72 14.33 3.16
CA ALA A 36 -6.53 15.18 3.12
C ALA A 36 -5.47 14.55 2.20
N PHE A 37 -5.18 13.26 2.33
CA PHE A 37 -4.25 12.56 1.46
C PHE A 37 -4.74 12.48 0.01
N GLU A 38 -6.00 12.16 -0.23
CA GLU A 38 -6.55 12.12 -1.59
C GLU A 38 -6.34 13.45 -2.33
N LEU A 39 -6.64 14.57 -1.67
CA LEU A 39 -6.50 15.90 -2.26
C LEU A 39 -5.04 16.31 -2.41
N LEU A 40 -4.16 15.94 -1.47
CA LEU A 40 -2.71 16.15 -1.55
C LEU A 40 -2.11 15.42 -2.76
N LEU A 41 -2.44 14.13 -2.92
CA LEU A 41 -1.95 13.34 -4.05
C LEU A 41 -2.48 13.87 -5.39
N LYS A 42 -3.74 14.29 -5.47
CA LYS A 42 -4.27 14.94 -6.68
C LYS A 42 -3.55 16.25 -6.99
N ALA A 43 -3.26 17.06 -5.97
CA ALA A 43 -2.45 18.27 -6.14
C ALA A 43 -1.03 17.94 -6.60
N ALA A 44 -0.41 16.90 -6.05
CA ALA A 44 0.92 16.44 -6.43
C ALA A 44 0.99 15.96 -7.89
N ILE A 45 0.00 15.19 -8.34
CA ILE A 45 -0.10 14.73 -9.73
C ILE A 45 -0.16 15.93 -10.69
N LEU A 46 -1.02 16.92 -10.37
CA LEU A 46 -1.12 18.14 -11.20
C LEU A 46 0.16 18.99 -11.16
N HIS A 47 0.78 19.12 -9.98
CA HIS A 47 2.03 19.87 -9.80
C HIS A 47 3.17 19.30 -10.66
N ARG A 48 3.18 17.98 -10.85
CA ARG A 48 4.15 17.27 -11.69
C ARG A 48 3.72 17.12 -13.15
N GLY A 49 2.69 17.86 -13.59
CA GLY A 49 2.22 17.86 -15.00
C GLY A 49 1.35 16.65 -15.37
N GLY A 50 0.97 15.82 -14.41
CA GLY A 50 0.05 14.70 -14.63
C GLY A 50 -1.41 15.13 -14.73
N ARG A 51 -2.32 14.18 -14.95
CA ARG A 51 -3.76 14.42 -15.08
C ARG A 51 -4.55 13.65 -14.02
N ILE A 52 -5.50 14.34 -13.39
CA ILE A 52 -6.41 13.75 -12.39
C ILE A 52 -7.78 13.38 -12.97
N ARG A 53 -7.97 13.48 -14.29
CA ARG A 53 -9.18 13.02 -15.00
C ARG A 53 -8.77 12.20 -16.19
N GLU A 54 -9.52 11.14 -16.44
CA GLU A 54 -9.39 10.37 -17.68
C GLU A 54 -10.06 11.12 -18.84
N PRO A 55 -9.55 10.97 -20.07
CA PRO A 55 -10.19 11.56 -21.23
C PRO A 55 -11.68 11.17 -21.31
N GLY A 56 -12.55 12.14 -21.48
CA GLY A 56 -13.99 11.95 -21.59
C GLY A 56 -14.75 11.71 -20.28
N LYS A 57 -14.07 11.64 -19.13
CA LYS A 57 -14.72 11.50 -17.82
C LYS A 57 -14.83 12.83 -17.08
N LYS A 58 -15.97 13.05 -16.42
CA LYS A 58 -16.21 14.23 -15.57
C LYS A 58 -15.58 14.05 -14.19
N GLU A 59 -15.56 12.83 -13.68
CA GLU A 59 -15.05 12.50 -12.36
C GLU A 59 -13.52 12.51 -12.35
N THR A 60 -12.95 12.86 -11.20
CA THR A 60 -11.51 12.70 -10.95
C THR A 60 -11.17 11.24 -10.66
N ILE A 61 -9.89 10.88 -10.86
CA ILE A 61 -9.41 9.54 -10.52
C ILE A 61 -9.62 9.23 -9.04
N SER A 62 -9.86 7.96 -8.72
CA SER A 62 -10.07 7.48 -7.34
C SER A 62 -8.81 7.61 -6.48
N HIS A 63 -8.98 7.55 -5.15
CA HIS A 63 -7.86 7.56 -4.20
C HIS A 63 -6.80 6.51 -4.54
N ASP A 64 -7.19 5.25 -4.71
CA ASP A 64 -6.31 4.16 -5.10
C ASP A 64 -5.53 4.43 -6.40
N LYS A 65 -6.17 5.06 -7.36
CA LYS A 65 -5.52 5.44 -8.60
C LYS A 65 -4.52 6.58 -8.38
N CYS A 66 -4.82 7.53 -7.49
CA CYS A 66 -3.88 8.57 -7.09
C CYS A 66 -2.62 7.95 -6.46
N VAL A 67 -2.77 7.04 -5.49
CA VAL A 67 -1.65 6.34 -4.86
C VAL A 67 -0.80 5.62 -5.89
N ARG A 68 -1.42 4.84 -6.80
CA ARG A 68 -0.68 4.13 -7.87
C ARG A 68 0.08 5.08 -8.79
N VAL A 69 -0.55 6.17 -9.22
CA VAL A 69 0.10 7.16 -10.08
C VAL A 69 1.28 7.80 -9.35
N CYS A 70 1.11 8.23 -8.09
CA CYS A 70 2.19 8.83 -7.32
C CYS A 70 3.32 7.85 -6.98
N LEU A 71 3.05 6.54 -6.95
CA LEU A 71 4.03 5.49 -6.67
C LEU A 71 4.81 5.05 -7.90
N SER A 72 4.17 4.97 -9.07
CA SER A 72 4.73 4.25 -10.23
C SER A 72 4.70 5.00 -11.56
N ASP A 73 4.10 6.18 -11.65
CA ASP A 73 4.07 6.94 -12.91
C ASP A 73 5.40 7.65 -13.17
N ALA A 74 5.91 7.54 -14.38
CA ALA A 74 7.22 8.13 -14.75
C ALA A 74 7.29 9.66 -14.53
N THR A 75 6.17 10.36 -14.69
CA THR A 75 6.11 11.83 -14.56
C THR A 75 5.68 12.24 -13.14
N ALA A 76 4.69 11.55 -12.57
CA ALA A 76 4.03 11.96 -11.33
C ALA A 76 4.50 11.20 -10.08
N LYS A 77 5.48 10.29 -10.20
CA LYS A 77 6.04 9.55 -9.06
C LYS A 77 6.58 10.52 -8.01
N CYS A 78 6.03 10.45 -6.79
CA CYS A 78 6.39 11.34 -5.69
C CYS A 78 6.30 10.72 -4.31
N ILE A 79 5.92 9.44 -4.20
CA ILE A 79 5.87 8.73 -2.93
C ILE A 79 6.67 7.43 -3.00
N ALA A 80 7.18 7.00 -1.85
CA ALA A 80 7.82 5.71 -1.63
C ALA A 80 6.79 4.62 -1.28
N ASN A 81 7.23 3.35 -1.30
CA ASN A 81 6.35 2.22 -0.98
C ASN A 81 5.80 2.29 0.46
N GLU A 82 6.64 2.65 1.42
CA GLU A 82 6.29 2.78 2.84
C GLU A 82 5.24 3.88 3.04
N GLN A 83 5.40 5.00 2.35
CA GLN A 83 4.46 6.12 2.36
C GLN A 83 3.12 5.72 1.74
N ALA A 84 3.15 5.02 0.61
CA ALA A 84 1.94 4.48 -0.02
C ALA A 84 1.20 3.51 0.90
N LEU A 85 1.93 2.67 1.63
CA LEU A 85 1.36 1.73 2.58
C LEU A 85 0.60 2.44 3.72
N THR A 86 1.20 3.48 4.31
CA THR A 86 0.56 4.29 5.35
C THR A 86 -0.73 4.93 4.84
N ILE A 87 -0.71 5.49 3.62
CA ILE A 87 -1.89 6.10 3.00
C ILE A 87 -2.98 5.05 2.75
N GLN A 88 -2.61 3.87 2.22
CA GLN A 88 -3.55 2.77 1.98
C GLN A 88 -4.16 2.23 3.27
N MET A 89 -3.39 2.17 4.36
CA MET A 89 -3.87 1.75 5.67
C MET A 89 -4.94 2.71 6.21
N VAL A 90 -4.70 4.03 6.12
CA VAL A 90 -5.69 5.05 6.49
C VAL A 90 -6.97 4.90 5.65
N ASN A 91 -6.82 4.72 4.33
CA ASN A 91 -7.96 4.53 3.42
C ASN A 91 -8.77 3.28 3.78
N SER A 92 -8.10 2.15 4.07
CA SER A 92 -8.78 0.90 4.43
C SER A 92 -9.51 0.99 5.77
N LEU A 93 -8.94 1.70 6.75
CA LEU A 93 -9.61 1.97 8.04
C LEU A 93 -10.81 2.89 7.87
N ARG A 94 -10.72 3.91 7.01
CA ARG A 94 -11.84 4.78 6.66
C ARG A 94 -12.98 3.99 6.03
N ASP A 95 -12.67 3.10 5.07
CA ASP A 95 -13.68 2.23 4.46
C ASP A 95 -14.35 1.32 5.50
N ALA A 96 -13.56 0.73 6.39
CA ALA A 96 -14.10 -0.09 7.48
C ALA A 96 -14.98 0.73 8.43
N ALA A 97 -14.60 1.97 8.76
CA ALA A 97 -15.37 2.85 9.62
C ALA A 97 -16.70 3.28 8.99
N GLN A 98 -16.74 3.46 7.67
CA GLN A 98 -17.96 3.85 6.95
C GLN A 98 -18.97 2.72 6.77
N HIS A 99 -18.50 1.49 6.57
CA HIS A 99 -19.36 0.38 6.15
C HIS A 99 -19.56 -0.68 7.23
N TYR A 100 -18.77 -0.64 8.30
CA TYR A 100 -18.77 -1.66 9.35
C TYR A 100 -18.64 -1.04 10.74
N MET A 101 -19.03 -1.80 11.75
CA MET A 101 -18.71 -1.45 13.14
C MET A 101 -17.20 -1.62 13.34
N LEU A 102 -16.49 -0.50 13.37
CA LEU A 102 -15.07 -0.40 13.68
C LEU A 102 -14.92 0.24 15.06
N GLU A 103 -14.08 -0.35 15.89
CA GLU A 103 -13.66 0.24 17.16
C GLU A 103 -12.14 0.25 17.20
N VAL A 104 -11.57 1.43 17.26
CA VAL A 104 -10.14 1.67 17.34
C VAL A 104 -9.84 2.20 18.74
N SER A 105 -8.81 1.68 19.40
CA SER A 105 -8.41 2.21 20.71
C SER A 105 -7.88 3.63 20.57
N GLU A 106 -7.90 4.40 21.66
CA GLU A 106 -7.36 5.76 21.70
C GLU A 106 -5.89 5.81 21.24
N GLN A 107 -5.11 4.84 21.68
CA GLN A 107 -3.70 4.74 21.35
C GLN A 107 -3.48 4.44 19.86
N GLN A 108 -4.28 3.57 19.28
CA GLN A 108 -4.23 3.30 17.84
C GLN A 108 -4.64 4.53 17.03
N LEU A 109 -5.73 5.19 17.42
CA LEU A 109 -6.21 6.38 16.74
C LEU A 109 -5.17 7.50 16.79
N TYR A 110 -4.49 7.67 17.96
CA TYR A 110 -3.38 8.60 18.11
C TYR A 110 -2.23 8.26 17.16
N LEU A 111 -1.83 6.99 17.09
CA LEU A 111 -0.74 6.55 16.21
C LEU A 111 -1.05 6.86 14.74
N TYR A 112 -2.28 6.59 14.29
CA TYR A 112 -2.67 6.89 12.91
C TYR A 112 -2.74 8.39 12.63
N ALA A 113 -3.23 9.17 13.57
CA ALA A 113 -3.25 10.62 13.46
C ALA A 113 -1.83 11.19 13.38
N GLN A 114 -0.94 10.74 14.27
CA GLN A 114 0.44 11.19 14.34
C GLN A 114 1.24 10.76 13.09
N ALA A 115 1.14 9.49 12.70
CA ALA A 115 1.79 8.99 11.50
C ALA A 115 1.28 9.70 10.24
N GLY A 116 -0.03 9.92 10.15
CA GLY A 116 -0.64 10.66 9.06
C GLY A 116 -0.18 12.11 9.00
N LEU A 117 -0.13 12.80 10.12
CA LEU A 117 0.34 14.20 10.18
C LEU A 117 1.81 14.33 9.79
N THR A 118 2.66 13.44 10.29
CA THR A 118 4.09 13.39 9.95
C THR A 118 4.29 13.15 8.46
N LEU A 119 3.66 12.09 7.92
CA LEU A 119 3.73 11.76 6.50
C LEU A 119 3.21 12.91 5.62
N TYR A 120 2.11 13.54 6.02
CA TYR A 120 1.57 14.69 5.29
C TYR A 120 2.56 15.85 5.25
N SER A 121 3.19 16.16 6.38
CA SER A 121 4.23 17.21 6.48
C SER A 121 5.43 16.90 5.57
N ASP A 122 5.90 15.66 5.57
CA ASP A 122 7.02 15.23 4.74
C ASP A 122 6.68 15.32 3.24
N LEU A 123 5.49 14.87 2.83
CA LEU A 123 5.03 14.98 1.45
C LEU A 123 4.82 16.44 1.02
N LEU A 124 4.27 17.27 1.90
CA LEU A 124 4.09 18.70 1.63
C LEU A 124 5.44 19.37 1.36
N THR A 125 6.44 19.07 2.17
CA THR A 125 7.79 19.62 2.02
C THR A 125 8.50 19.06 0.80
N SER A 126 8.48 17.74 0.60
CA SER A 126 9.23 17.10 -0.49
C SER A 126 8.65 17.37 -1.88
N ILE A 127 7.34 17.56 -2.00
CA ILE A 127 6.67 17.75 -3.29
C ILE A 127 6.53 19.23 -3.64
N PHE A 128 6.15 20.08 -2.68
CA PHE A 128 5.80 21.47 -2.91
C PHE A 128 6.81 22.47 -2.33
N GLY A 129 7.77 22.01 -1.54
CA GLY A 129 8.71 22.87 -0.82
C GLY A 129 8.06 23.70 0.30
N TRP A 130 6.85 23.31 0.75
CA TRP A 130 6.08 24.03 1.76
C TRP A 130 6.29 23.44 3.14
N SER A 131 6.47 24.30 4.14
CA SER A 131 6.45 23.86 5.53
C SER A 131 5.01 23.84 6.04
N LEU A 132 4.61 22.73 6.68
CA LEU A 132 3.28 22.63 7.29
C LEU A 132 3.05 23.74 8.34
N ARG A 133 4.09 24.17 9.04
CA ARG A 133 4.04 25.22 10.09
C ARG A 133 3.62 26.58 9.54
N ASP A 134 3.86 26.86 8.26
CA ASP A 134 3.50 28.13 7.64
C ASP A 134 2.02 28.20 7.24
N HIS A 135 1.36 27.06 7.20
CA HIS A 135 -0.01 26.92 6.71
C HIS A 135 -1.00 26.45 7.77
N VAL A 136 -0.50 25.92 8.89
CA VAL A 136 -1.32 25.35 9.96
C VAL A 136 -0.84 25.92 11.30
N PRO A 137 -1.75 26.35 12.19
CA PRO A 137 -1.37 26.83 13.52
C PRO A 137 -0.53 25.80 14.28
N ALA A 138 0.49 26.23 15.00
CA ALA A 138 1.40 25.37 15.77
C ALA A 138 0.69 24.48 16.82
N ARG A 139 -0.52 24.87 17.23
CA ARG A 139 -1.37 24.11 18.17
C ARG A 139 -2.14 22.96 17.54
N VAL A 140 -2.05 22.80 16.22
CA VAL A 140 -2.73 21.69 15.50
C VAL A 140 -1.87 20.43 15.60
N LEU A 141 -2.00 19.74 16.72
CA LEU A 141 -1.32 18.47 17.01
C LEU A 141 -2.33 17.49 17.60
N PRO A 142 -2.27 16.21 17.28
CA PRO A 142 -3.02 15.20 17.99
C PRO A 142 -2.47 15.08 19.42
N VAL A 143 -3.37 15.09 20.40
CA VAL A 143 -3.03 15.05 21.83
C VAL A 143 -3.53 13.73 22.42
N CYS A 144 -2.64 12.99 23.09
CA CYS A 144 -2.97 11.79 23.82
C CYS A 144 -2.32 11.81 25.20
N THR A 145 -3.10 11.53 26.26
CA THR A 145 -2.60 11.50 27.64
C THR A 145 -1.72 10.29 27.95
N ALA A 146 -1.86 9.22 27.13
CA ALA A 146 -1.09 7.98 27.28
C ALA A 146 -0.63 7.50 25.89
N PRO A 147 0.30 8.22 25.23
CA PRO A 147 0.77 7.83 23.92
C PRO A 147 1.46 6.46 23.99
N PRO A 148 1.31 5.61 22.96
CA PRO A 148 2.02 4.33 22.90
C PRO A 148 3.52 4.58 22.82
N LYS A 149 4.31 3.74 23.49
CA LYS A 149 5.77 3.82 23.47
C LYS A 149 6.35 3.38 22.13
N ASP A 150 5.77 2.32 21.58
CA ASP A 150 6.13 1.73 20.31
C ASP A 150 4.92 0.99 19.73
N LEU A 151 5.00 0.64 18.45
CA LEU A 151 3.93 -0.04 17.71
C LEU A 151 3.65 -1.44 18.27
N GLN A 152 4.68 -2.20 18.63
CA GLN A 152 4.51 -3.58 19.12
C GLN A 152 3.80 -3.61 20.47
N SER A 153 4.23 -2.76 21.40
CA SER A 153 3.56 -2.62 22.72
C SER A 153 2.10 -2.23 22.57
N MET A 154 1.79 -1.34 21.63
CA MET A 154 0.41 -0.93 21.34
C MET A 154 -0.43 -2.10 20.81
N ILE A 155 0.09 -2.83 19.81
CA ILE A 155 -0.62 -3.97 19.23
C ILE A 155 -0.79 -5.09 20.27
N GLN A 156 0.24 -5.35 21.07
CA GLN A 156 0.17 -6.31 22.15
C GLN A 156 -0.94 -5.94 23.15
N ALA A 157 -0.99 -4.69 23.59
CA ALA A 157 -2.01 -4.20 24.53
C ALA A 157 -3.42 -4.32 23.92
N GLU A 158 -3.60 -3.94 22.66
CA GLU A 158 -4.86 -4.08 21.94
C GLU A 158 -5.29 -5.54 21.83
N PHE A 159 -4.35 -6.42 21.51
CA PHE A 159 -4.61 -7.86 21.41
C PHE A 159 -4.97 -8.49 22.75
N ASP A 160 -4.34 -8.07 23.83
CA ASP A 160 -4.67 -8.52 25.18
C ASP A 160 -6.05 -8.04 25.62
N ASP A 161 -6.46 -6.83 25.20
CA ASP A 161 -7.82 -6.34 25.38
C ASP A 161 -8.83 -7.20 24.63
N ILE A 162 -8.56 -7.50 23.35
CA ILE A 162 -9.40 -8.40 22.55
C ILE A 162 -9.50 -9.78 23.23
N ARG A 163 -8.39 -10.32 23.72
CA ARG A 163 -8.36 -11.60 24.46
C ARG A 163 -9.25 -11.57 25.69
N ARG A 164 -9.24 -10.48 26.45
CA ARG A 164 -10.13 -10.28 27.61
C ARG A 164 -11.60 -10.24 27.19
N LEU A 165 -11.92 -9.60 26.06
CA LEU A 165 -13.30 -9.50 25.55
C LEU A 165 -13.86 -10.83 25.03
N VAL A 166 -13.02 -11.73 24.49
CA VAL A 166 -13.42 -13.07 24.02
C VAL A 166 -13.44 -14.13 25.10
N ALA A 167 -13.01 -13.82 26.33
CA ALA A 167 -13.03 -14.75 27.45
C ALA A 167 -14.46 -15.26 27.69
N PRO A 168 -14.63 -16.54 28.13
CA PRO A 168 -15.97 -17.19 28.24
C PRO A 168 -17.00 -16.41 29.05
N LYS A 169 -16.55 -15.66 30.06
CA LYS A 169 -17.43 -14.90 30.99
C LYS A 169 -17.72 -13.47 30.49
N ALA A 170 -17.00 -12.96 29.46
CA ALA A 170 -17.06 -11.53 29.10
C ALA A 170 -18.31 -11.14 28.30
N ARG A 171 -18.92 -12.08 27.54
CA ARG A 171 -20.11 -11.86 26.69
C ARG A 171 -20.05 -10.61 25.79
N LYS A 172 -18.85 -10.14 25.38
CA LYS A 172 -18.63 -8.89 24.65
C LYS A 172 -18.13 -9.14 23.21
N MET A 173 -18.70 -10.14 22.54
CA MET A 173 -18.25 -10.58 21.21
C MET A 173 -18.37 -9.50 20.12
N LEU A 174 -19.39 -8.64 20.18
CA LEU A 174 -19.52 -7.54 19.22
C LEU A 174 -18.36 -6.55 19.32
N LYS A 175 -18.01 -6.18 20.57
CA LYS A 175 -16.89 -5.30 20.85
C LYS A 175 -15.54 -5.93 20.46
N ALA A 176 -15.35 -7.22 20.72
CA ALA A 176 -14.17 -7.94 20.29
C ALA A 176 -14.07 -7.99 18.76
N ARG A 177 -15.21 -8.15 18.06
CA ARG A 177 -15.27 -8.19 16.60
C ARG A 177 -14.92 -6.84 15.98
N SER A 178 -15.45 -5.74 16.51
CA SER A 178 -15.13 -4.41 16.01
C SER A 178 -13.67 -4.02 16.20
N ARG A 179 -13.06 -4.43 17.32
CA ARG A 179 -11.63 -4.18 17.60
C ARG A 179 -10.69 -5.04 16.74
N ILE A 180 -10.94 -6.35 16.65
CA ILE A 180 -10.09 -7.22 15.82
C ILE A 180 -10.21 -6.87 14.33
N ARG A 181 -11.32 -6.25 13.90
CA ARG A 181 -11.50 -5.76 12.52
C ARG A 181 -10.42 -4.75 12.17
N ALA A 182 -10.05 -3.82 13.05
CA ALA A 182 -9.00 -2.84 12.79
C ALA A 182 -7.66 -3.53 12.45
N LEU A 183 -7.23 -4.50 13.24
CA LEU A 183 -6.00 -5.27 12.96
C LEU A 183 -6.11 -6.09 11.68
N ALA A 184 -7.27 -6.70 11.43
CA ALA A 184 -7.51 -7.51 10.23
C ALA A 184 -7.51 -6.66 8.94
N VAL A 185 -8.02 -5.42 9.01
CA VAL A 185 -7.99 -4.45 7.89
C VAL A 185 -6.56 -4.06 7.56
N ILE A 186 -5.75 -3.77 8.59
CA ILE A 186 -4.34 -3.43 8.42
C ILE A 186 -3.58 -4.61 7.80
N GLU A 187 -3.76 -5.81 8.34
CA GLU A 187 -3.14 -7.04 7.80
C GLU A 187 -3.52 -7.28 6.34
N ALA A 188 -4.81 -7.12 6.01
CA ALA A 188 -5.29 -7.26 4.63
C ALA A 188 -4.65 -6.22 3.70
N SER A 189 -4.53 -4.97 4.14
CA SER A 189 -3.88 -3.90 3.37
C SER A 189 -2.40 -4.17 3.15
N LEU A 190 -1.69 -4.65 4.16
CA LEU A 190 -0.29 -5.06 4.07
C LEU A 190 -0.10 -6.26 3.14
N GLY A 191 -1.07 -7.17 3.11
CA GLY A 191 -1.13 -8.29 2.18
C GLY A 191 -1.55 -7.92 0.76
N GLY A 192 -1.83 -6.64 0.48
CA GLY A 192 -2.30 -6.15 -0.82
C GLY A 192 -3.76 -6.53 -1.14
N SER A 193 -4.51 -7.02 -0.17
CA SER A 193 -5.94 -7.29 -0.33
C SER A 193 -6.74 -6.00 -0.17
N ARG A 194 -7.65 -5.75 -1.12
CA ARG A 194 -8.60 -4.63 -1.05
C ARG A 194 -9.94 -5.04 -0.46
N SER A 195 -10.11 -6.34 -0.24
CA SER A 195 -11.33 -6.89 0.32
C SER A 195 -11.35 -6.65 1.82
N GLN A 196 -12.41 -6.04 2.31
CA GLN A 196 -12.64 -5.90 3.74
C GLN A 196 -12.86 -7.27 4.37
N PRO A 197 -12.28 -7.55 5.56
CA PRO A 197 -12.47 -8.81 6.27
C PRO A 197 -13.94 -9.06 6.57
N GLY A 198 -14.45 -10.19 6.08
CA GLY A 198 -15.84 -10.60 6.31
C GLY A 198 -16.07 -11.09 7.75
N ASP A 199 -17.32 -11.14 8.17
CA ASP A 199 -17.68 -11.62 9.51
C ASP A 199 -17.23 -13.07 9.77
N GLY A 200 -17.20 -13.90 8.74
CA GLY A 200 -16.67 -15.26 8.81
C GLY A 200 -15.19 -15.31 9.17
N ASP A 201 -14.39 -14.41 8.57
CA ASP A 201 -12.95 -14.32 8.79
C ASP A 201 -12.66 -13.76 10.19
N LEU A 202 -13.39 -12.72 10.60
CA LEU A 202 -13.29 -12.19 11.97
C LEU A 202 -13.65 -13.24 13.02
N ASN A 203 -14.66 -14.07 12.78
CA ASN A 203 -15.00 -15.16 13.68
C ASN A 203 -13.93 -16.25 13.75
N LYS A 204 -13.21 -16.53 12.64
CA LYS A 204 -12.05 -17.43 12.65
C LYS A 204 -10.91 -16.85 13.47
N LEU A 205 -10.61 -15.56 13.30
CA LEU A 205 -9.59 -14.85 14.08
C LEU A 205 -9.94 -14.87 15.58
N LEU A 206 -11.17 -14.53 15.97
CA LEU A 206 -11.59 -14.53 17.38
C LEU A 206 -11.53 -15.92 18.00
N ARG A 207 -11.84 -16.98 17.24
CA ARG A 207 -11.64 -18.37 17.70
C ARG A 207 -10.17 -18.69 17.94
N ALA A 208 -9.28 -18.23 17.05
CA ALA A 208 -7.84 -18.43 17.17
C ALA A 208 -7.26 -17.65 18.37
N VAL A 209 -7.72 -16.41 18.63
CA VAL A 209 -7.40 -15.64 19.84
C VAL A 209 -7.82 -16.40 21.11
N ARG A 210 -9.05 -16.94 21.13
CA ARG A 210 -9.56 -17.75 22.25
C ARG A 210 -8.74 -19.03 22.43
N GLY A 211 -8.24 -19.61 21.35
CA GLY A 211 -7.36 -20.79 21.33
C GLY A 211 -5.92 -20.51 21.74
N GLY A 212 -5.58 -19.26 22.11
CA GLY A 212 -4.26 -18.90 22.64
C GLY A 212 -3.20 -18.58 21.61
N LYS A 213 -3.55 -18.42 20.32
CA LYS A 213 -2.59 -17.97 19.30
C LYS A 213 -2.07 -16.57 19.60
N SER A 214 -0.81 -16.31 19.27
CA SER A 214 -0.19 -14.99 19.40
C SER A 214 -0.72 -14.03 18.33
N TRP A 215 -0.56 -12.73 18.54
CA TRP A 215 -0.93 -11.75 17.50
C TRP A 215 0.02 -11.79 16.30
N GLN A 216 1.29 -12.12 16.53
CA GLN A 216 2.29 -12.28 15.47
C GLN A 216 1.92 -13.42 14.50
N ASP A 217 1.36 -14.51 15.02
CA ASP A 217 0.89 -15.63 14.18
C ASP A 217 -0.37 -15.28 13.39
N LEU A 218 -1.21 -14.41 13.93
CA LEU A 218 -2.49 -14.03 13.31
C LEU A 218 -2.35 -12.85 12.36
N PHE A 219 -1.40 -11.96 12.62
CA PHE A 219 -1.15 -10.73 11.86
C PHE A 219 0.34 -10.61 11.51
N PRO A 220 0.89 -11.53 10.70
CA PRO A 220 2.32 -11.53 10.36
C PRO A 220 2.74 -10.31 9.53
N GLY A 221 1.84 -9.72 8.76
CA GLY A 221 2.09 -8.49 8.02
C GLY A 221 2.29 -7.32 8.98
N VAL A 222 1.41 -7.19 9.98
CA VAL A 222 1.51 -6.16 11.03
C VAL A 222 2.78 -6.37 11.87
N ALA A 223 3.13 -7.62 12.20
CA ALA A 223 4.35 -7.93 12.93
C ALA A 223 5.63 -7.56 12.15
N SER A 224 5.57 -7.58 10.82
CA SER A 224 6.71 -7.21 9.97
C SER A 224 6.90 -5.69 9.80
N LEU A 225 5.93 -4.87 10.20
CA LEU A 225 6.03 -3.39 10.09
C LEU A 225 7.18 -2.83 10.94
N ASP A 226 7.42 -3.41 12.10
CA ASP A 226 8.45 -2.95 13.03
C ASP A 226 9.87 -3.19 12.48
N LEU A 227 10.06 -4.26 11.73
CA LEU A 227 11.33 -4.58 11.07
C LEU A 227 11.69 -3.60 9.94
N ALA A 228 10.70 -2.86 9.42
CA ALA A 228 10.90 -1.90 8.33
C ALA A 228 11.20 -0.47 8.81
N ILE A 229 10.87 -0.14 10.06
CA ILE A 229 10.99 1.22 10.61
C ILE A 229 12.39 1.46 11.21
N ASP A 230 13.04 0.43 11.74
CA ASP A 230 14.30 0.54 12.49
C ASP A 230 15.58 0.41 11.68
N SER A 231 15.52 0.30 10.35
CA SER A 231 16.74 0.18 9.52
C SER A 231 16.75 1.18 8.36
N PRO A 232 17.16 2.43 8.57
CA PRO A 232 17.34 3.39 7.48
C PRO A 232 18.46 2.98 6.49
N ASP A 233 19.42 2.14 6.91
CA ASP A 233 20.61 1.79 6.14
C ASP A 233 20.71 0.29 5.74
N GLY A 234 19.60 -0.45 5.82
CA GLY A 234 19.59 -1.88 5.48
C GLY A 234 19.83 -2.16 3.99
N ILE A 235 20.82 -2.98 3.68
CA ILE A 235 21.04 -3.49 2.31
C ILE A 235 19.83 -4.34 1.92
N PRO A 236 19.11 -4.03 0.83
CA PRO A 236 17.98 -4.83 0.40
C PRO A 236 18.44 -6.21 -0.04
N VAL A 237 18.15 -7.23 0.74
CA VAL A 237 18.41 -8.63 0.39
C VAL A 237 17.10 -9.26 -0.05
N ALA A 238 17.06 -9.77 -1.28
CA ALA A 238 15.92 -10.55 -1.77
C ALA A 238 15.99 -11.97 -1.21
N ILE A 239 15.16 -12.31 -0.23
CA ILE A 239 15.06 -13.67 0.31
C ILE A 239 13.96 -14.42 -0.43
N ARG A 240 14.33 -15.49 -1.12
CA ARG A 240 13.42 -16.45 -1.70
C ARG A 240 13.24 -17.61 -0.74
N ILE A 241 12.10 -17.73 -0.11
CA ILE A 241 11.79 -18.87 0.75
C ILE A 241 11.38 -20.03 -0.15
N THR A 242 12.25 -21.06 -0.25
CA THR A 242 11.93 -22.30 -0.95
C THR A 242 11.88 -23.44 0.06
N LYS A 243 10.95 -24.37 -0.13
CA LYS A 243 10.79 -25.54 0.77
C LYS A 243 11.89 -26.61 0.60
N ARG A 244 12.76 -26.50 -0.39
CA ARG A 244 13.67 -27.59 -0.77
C ARG A 244 15.12 -27.20 -1.05
N GLU A 245 15.45 -25.93 -1.21
CA GLU A 245 16.82 -25.47 -1.55
C GLU A 245 17.15 -24.17 -0.83
N GLY A 246 18.30 -24.10 -0.18
CA GLY A 246 18.83 -22.91 0.47
C GLY A 246 19.66 -23.23 1.72
N GLN A 247 20.55 -22.32 2.10
CA GLN A 247 21.26 -22.37 3.38
C GLN A 247 20.26 -22.15 4.53
N PRO A 248 20.32 -22.92 5.61
CA PRO A 248 19.45 -22.72 6.76
C PRO A 248 19.75 -21.36 7.40
N VAL A 249 18.71 -20.55 7.58
CA VAL A 249 18.79 -19.27 8.29
C VAL A 249 18.28 -19.49 9.71
N HIS A 250 19.13 -19.23 10.70
CA HIS A 250 18.73 -19.25 12.10
C HIS A 250 18.35 -17.84 12.54
N LEU A 251 17.17 -17.69 13.14
CA LEU A 251 16.77 -16.46 13.80
C LEU A 251 17.46 -16.41 15.17
N VAL A 252 18.22 -15.37 15.40
CA VAL A 252 18.95 -15.15 16.65
C VAL A 252 18.43 -13.87 17.33
N PRO A 253 18.52 -13.75 18.67
CA PRO A 253 18.13 -12.54 19.38
C PRO A 253 18.90 -11.31 18.88
N GLU A 254 18.24 -10.16 18.95
CA GLU A 254 18.85 -8.87 18.61
C GLU A 254 20.12 -8.63 19.46
N GLY A 255 21.15 -8.11 18.82
CA GLY A 255 22.44 -7.86 19.49
C GLY A 255 23.39 -9.05 19.57
N THR A 256 23.08 -10.19 18.90
CA THR A 256 24.02 -11.32 18.80
C THR A 256 25.26 -10.89 18.02
N PRO A 257 26.47 -11.01 18.59
CA PRO A 257 27.73 -10.69 17.86
C PRO A 257 27.82 -11.49 16.57
N ASP A 258 28.29 -10.84 15.49
CA ASP A 258 28.46 -11.43 14.15
C ASP A 258 27.19 -11.87 13.42
N ALA A 259 26.00 -11.52 13.92
CA ALA A 259 24.75 -11.76 13.21
C ALA A 259 24.53 -10.72 12.09
N MET A 260 24.35 -11.20 10.87
CA MET A 260 23.99 -10.33 9.75
C MET A 260 22.52 -9.97 9.84
N VAL A 261 22.18 -8.67 9.93
CA VAL A 261 20.80 -8.20 9.91
C VAL A 261 20.26 -8.28 8.48
N VAL A 262 19.22 -9.07 8.29
CA VAL A 262 18.56 -9.23 6.99
C VAL A 262 17.14 -8.66 7.08
N SER A 263 16.91 -7.54 6.41
CA SER A 263 15.57 -6.96 6.30
C SER A 263 14.75 -7.67 5.22
N VAL A 264 13.66 -8.31 5.60
CA VAL A 264 12.79 -9.03 4.67
C VAL A 264 11.63 -8.12 4.27
N LYS A 265 11.64 -7.62 3.02
CA LYS A 265 10.53 -6.85 2.46
C LYS A 265 9.56 -7.77 1.70
N ARG A 266 8.31 -7.83 2.12
CA ARG A 266 7.26 -8.49 1.36
C ARG A 266 6.83 -7.57 0.22
N VAL A 267 7.16 -7.91 -1.01
CA VAL A 267 6.71 -7.19 -2.20
C VAL A 267 5.38 -7.79 -2.65
N ASN A 268 4.33 -6.98 -2.70
CA ASN A 268 3.10 -7.38 -3.37
C ASN A 268 3.38 -7.45 -4.88
N GLU A 269 3.27 -8.64 -5.44
CA GLU A 269 3.60 -8.90 -6.85
C GLU A 269 2.78 -8.04 -7.82
N LEU A 270 1.52 -7.76 -7.50
CA LEU A 270 0.65 -6.91 -8.32
C LEU A 270 1.04 -5.44 -8.29
N ASP A 271 1.64 -4.99 -7.21
CA ASP A 271 2.12 -3.60 -7.09
C ASP A 271 3.48 -3.44 -7.76
N TYR A 272 4.35 -4.44 -7.63
CA TYR A 272 5.65 -4.44 -8.30
C TYR A 272 5.51 -4.59 -9.82
N TYR A 273 4.64 -5.51 -10.27
CA TYR A 273 4.34 -5.73 -11.70
C TYR A 273 2.98 -5.11 -12.06
N SER A 274 2.88 -3.79 -11.89
CA SER A 274 1.62 -3.07 -12.04
C SER A 274 1.16 -2.85 -13.48
N LEU A 275 2.07 -3.00 -14.46
CA LEU A 275 1.82 -2.64 -15.86
C LEU A 275 1.46 -3.85 -16.72
N GLY A 276 0.39 -3.74 -17.49
CA GLY A 276 0.12 -4.63 -18.61
C GLY A 276 0.81 -4.15 -19.90
N LEU A 277 0.85 -4.98 -20.93
CA LEU A 277 1.43 -4.59 -22.24
C LEU A 277 0.73 -3.37 -22.86
N ARG A 278 -0.57 -3.19 -22.59
CA ARG A 278 -1.32 -2.03 -23.04
C ARG A 278 -0.84 -0.76 -22.34
N ASP A 279 -0.61 -0.86 -21.03
CA ASP A 279 -0.13 0.29 -20.23
C ASP A 279 1.29 0.68 -20.66
N VAL A 280 2.15 -0.31 -20.94
CA VAL A 280 3.50 -0.08 -21.50
C VAL A 280 3.42 0.62 -22.85
N ALA A 281 2.56 0.14 -23.75
CA ALA A 281 2.38 0.75 -25.08
C ALA A 281 1.90 2.20 -24.99
N GLU A 282 0.89 2.46 -24.14
CA GLU A 282 0.34 3.80 -23.93
C GLU A 282 1.39 4.77 -23.36
N LYS A 283 2.16 4.32 -22.38
CA LYS A 283 3.19 5.14 -21.70
C LYS A 283 4.42 5.42 -22.58
N THR A 284 4.70 4.56 -23.55
CA THR A 284 5.84 4.70 -24.48
C THR A 284 5.45 5.33 -25.82
N GLY A 285 4.16 5.60 -26.04
CA GLY A 285 3.67 6.11 -27.33
C GLY A 285 3.73 5.09 -28.48
N LEU A 286 3.94 3.81 -28.17
CA LEU A 286 4.03 2.74 -29.16
C LEU A 286 2.67 2.04 -29.34
N SER A 287 2.46 1.41 -30.53
CA SER A 287 1.40 0.39 -30.61
C SER A 287 1.75 -0.82 -29.77
N GLN A 288 0.74 -1.57 -29.28
CA GLN A 288 0.98 -2.77 -28.47
C GLN A 288 1.91 -3.80 -29.14
N MET A 289 1.81 -3.92 -30.46
CA MET A 289 2.65 -4.84 -31.22
C MET A 289 4.11 -4.35 -31.28
N ARG A 290 4.36 -3.06 -31.42
CA ARG A 290 5.70 -2.49 -31.39
C ARG A 290 6.29 -2.53 -29.97
N ALA A 291 5.50 -2.26 -28.94
CA ALA A 291 5.92 -2.43 -27.56
C ALA A 291 6.33 -3.89 -27.26
N LEU A 292 5.55 -4.88 -27.74
CA LEU A 292 5.89 -6.29 -27.58
C LEU A 292 7.18 -6.66 -28.35
N ALA A 293 7.37 -6.13 -29.54
CA ALA A 293 8.60 -6.37 -30.31
C ALA A 293 9.83 -5.82 -29.56
N LEU A 294 9.73 -4.64 -28.96
CA LEU A 294 10.80 -4.03 -28.17
C LEU A 294 11.06 -4.80 -26.87
N VAL A 295 10.01 -5.21 -26.16
CA VAL A 295 10.11 -6.08 -24.97
C VAL A 295 10.85 -7.38 -25.27
N ARG A 296 10.59 -8.00 -26.43
CA ARG A 296 11.29 -9.22 -26.89
C ARG A 296 12.74 -8.94 -27.27
N HIS A 297 12.98 -7.84 -27.97
CA HIS A 297 14.32 -7.42 -28.35
C HIS A 297 15.24 -7.19 -27.12
N LEU A 298 14.71 -6.57 -26.09
CA LEU A 298 15.41 -6.34 -24.83
C LEU A 298 15.44 -7.56 -23.89
N GLY A 299 14.79 -8.65 -24.24
CA GLY A 299 14.74 -9.85 -23.40
C GLY A 299 14.06 -9.66 -22.04
N LEU A 300 13.23 -8.63 -21.86
CA LEU A 300 12.68 -8.27 -20.56
C LEU A 300 11.81 -9.36 -19.91
N GLN A 301 11.24 -10.27 -20.72
CA GLN A 301 10.43 -11.38 -20.23
C GLN A 301 11.26 -12.53 -19.62
N ALA A 302 12.58 -12.51 -19.77
CA ALA A 302 13.46 -13.52 -19.21
C ALA A 302 13.88 -13.25 -17.77
N SER A 303 13.69 -12.02 -17.28
CA SER A 303 14.10 -11.59 -15.93
C SER A 303 12.89 -11.28 -15.06
N THR A 304 12.91 -11.81 -13.82
CA THR A 304 11.91 -11.50 -12.78
C THR A 304 11.99 -10.06 -12.27
N GLU A 305 13.03 -9.32 -12.61
CA GLU A 305 13.12 -7.90 -12.30
C GLU A 305 12.14 -7.07 -13.15
N PHE A 306 11.88 -7.49 -14.38
CA PHE A 306 11.11 -6.73 -15.36
C PHE A 306 9.72 -7.31 -15.63
N PHE A 307 9.55 -8.63 -15.50
CA PHE A 307 8.36 -9.32 -15.97
C PHE A 307 7.95 -10.49 -15.07
N LYS A 308 6.64 -10.67 -14.91
CA LYS A 308 6.06 -11.85 -14.26
C LYS A 308 4.71 -12.19 -14.86
N GLU A 309 4.42 -13.50 -14.95
CA GLU A 309 3.09 -14.04 -15.21
C GLU A 309 2.38 -14.27 -13.88
N ILE A 310 1.30 -13.51 -13.63
CA ILE A 310 0.56 -13.56 -12.36
C ILE A 310 -0.77 -14.28 -12.60
N PRO A 311 -1.00 -15.43 -11.97
CA PRO A 311 -2.28 -16.11 -12.04
C PRO A 311 -3.31 -15.40 -11.14
N ILE A 312 -4.47 -15.05 -11.71
CA ILE A 312 -5.61 -14.50 -10.97
C ILE A 312 -6.83 -15.35 -11.32
N GLY A 313 -7.25 -16.20 -10.39
CA GLY A 313 -8.29 -17.17 -10.63
C GLY A 313 -7.89 -18.20 -11.72
N LYS A 314 -8.67 -18.31 -12.80
CA LYS A 314 -8.40 -19.20 -13.94
C LYS A 314 -7.60 -18.55 -15.07
N LEU A 315 -7.24 -17.26 -14.92
CA LEU A 315 -6.56 -16.50 -15.96
C LEU A 315 -5.13 -16.17 -15.50
N THR A 316 -4.20 -16.15 -16.46
CA THR A 316 -2.81 -15.72 -16.23
C THR A 316 -2.57 -14.39 -16.93
N PHE A 317 -2.12 -13.40 -16.16
CA PHE A 317 -1.85 -12.05 -16.65
C PHE A 317 -0.35 -11.83 -16.79
N LYS A 318 0.08 -11.37 -17.96
CA LYS A 318 1.44 -10.92 -18.23
C LYS A 318 1.61 -9.50 -17.71
N ARG A 319 2.49 -9.32 -16.75
CA ARG A 319 2.69 -8.05 -16.06
C ARG A 319 4.15 -7.63 -16.06
N TYR A 320 4.37 -6.32 -16.12
CA TYR A 320 5.69 -5.68 -16.18
C TYR A 320 5.87 -4.76 -14.98
N SER A 321 7.12 -4.66 -14.51
CA SER A 321 7.52 -3.72 -13.47
C SER A 321 7.73 -2.31 -14.03
N GLN A 322 7.83 -1.32 -13.15
CA GLN A 322 8.21 0.04 -13.54
C GLN A 322 9.63 0.06 -14.14
N LYS A 323 10.55 -0.76 -13.61
CA LYS A 323 11.91 -0.89 -14.17
C LYS A 323 11.90 -1.36 -15.64
N ALA A 324 10.95 -2.21 -16.01
CA ALA A 324 10.78 -2.60 -17.41
C ALA A 324 10.39 -1.41 -18.30
N LEU A 325 9.53 -0.51 -17.80
CA LEU A 325 9.18 0.70 -18.52
C LEU A 325 10.37 1.65 -18.66
N ASP A 326 11.15 1.82 -17.60
CA ASP A 326 12.34 2.66 -17.58
C ASP A 326 13.39 2.14 -18.61
N ALA A 327 13.63 0.82 -18.64
CA ALA A 327 14.50 0.17 -19.60
C ALA A 327 14.02 0.36 -21.06
N ILE A 328 12.71 0.32 -21.29
CA ILE A 328 12.12 0.59 -22.61
C ILE A 328 12.31 2.05 -23.01
N HIS A 329 12.12 3.00 -22.09
CA HIS A 329 12.32 4.43 -22.35
C HIS A 329 13.79 4.73 -22.69
N GLU A 330 14.74 4.12 -22.00
CA GLU A 330 16.16 4.24 -22.30
C GLU A 330 16.50 3.66 -23.67
N ALA A 331 15.99 2.46 -23.97
CA ALA A 331 16.19 1.82 -25.26
C ALA A 331 15.61 2.63 -26.44
N LEU A 332 14.47 3.29 -26.26
CA LEU A 332 13.86 4.13 -27.30
C LEU A 332 14.73 5.34 -27.70
N ARG A 333 15.69 5.74 -26.88
CA ARG A 333 16.63 6.82 -27.19
C ARG A 333 17.79 6.37 -28.10
N THR A 334 18.10 5.08 -28.11
CA THR A 334 19.32 4.53 -28.73
C THR A 334 19.03 3.52 -29.83
N VAL A 335 17.85 2.90 -29.83
CA VAL A 335 17.52 1.74 -30.69
C VAL A 335 16.70 2.17 -31.91
N ASP A 336 17.09 1.67 -33.10
CA ASP A 336 16.30 1.84 -34.33
C ASP A 336 15.07 0.90 -34.32
N MET A 337 13.91 1.48 -34.09
CA MET A 337 12.64 0.75 -34.05
C MET A 337 12.25 0.04 -35.33
N VAL A 338 12.80 0.46 -36.48
CA VAL A 338 12.53 -0.23 -37.76
C VAL A 338 13.25 -1.58 -37.79
N LYS A 339 14.51 -1.61 -37.34
CA LYS A 339 15.30 -2.84 -37.21
C LYS A 339 14.72 -3.78 -36.15
N VAL A 340 14.34 -3.24 -34.96
CA VAL A 340 13.69 -4.02 -33.91
C VAL A 340 12.42 -4.68 -34.40
N TRP A 341 11.59 -3.94 -35.12
CA TRP A 341 10.35 -4.47 -35.67
C TRP A 341 10.60 -5.59 -36.71
N ALA A 342 11.58 -5.43 -37.59
CA ALA A 342 11.90 -6.44 -38.59
C ALA A 342 12.35 -7.77 -37.96
N LEU A 343 13.12 -7.71 -36.85
CA LEU A 343 13.69 -8.89 -36.18
C LEU A 343 12.73 -9.54 -35.18
N ASN A 344 11.84 -8.78 -34.54
CA ASN A 344 11.05 -9.23 -33.40
C ASN A 344 9.53 -9.15 -33.62
N LYS A 345 9.09 -9.01 -34.88
CA LYS A 345 7.67 -8.92 -35.23
C LYS A 345 6.89 -10.10 -34.62
N PRO A 346 5.85 -9.89 -33.82
CA PRO A 346 5.02 -10.97 -33.27
C PRO A 346 4.30 -11.67 -34.41
N THR A 347 4.53 -12.97 -34.57
CA THR A 347 3.74 -13.80 -35.51
C THR A 347 2.32 -13.88 -35.00
N GLY A 348 1.35 -13.42 -35.77
CA GLY A 348 -0.06 -13.49 -35.44
C GLY A 348 -0.48 -14.96 -35.22
N ARG A 349 -1.27 -15.20 -34.19
CA ARG A 349 -1.98 -16.50 -34.04
C ARG A 349 -2.74 -16.77 -35.32
N ARG A 350 -2.31 -17.79 -36.11
CA ARG A 350 -3.13 -18.35 -37.15
C ARG A 350 -4.46 -18.77 -36.52
N LYS A 351 -5.56 -18.16 -36.95
CA LYS A 351 -6.90 -18.67 -36.67
C LYS A 351 -6.91 -20.12 -37.17
N ALA A 352 -7.07 -21.06 -36.26
CA ALA A 352 -7.41 -22.42 -36.66
C ALA A 352 -8.73 -22.33 -37.45
N SER A 353 -8.67 -22.57 -38.72
CA SER A 353 -9.84 -22.69 -39.58
C SER A 353 -10.65 -23.85 -39.01
N LYS A 354 -11.91 -23.62 -38.64
CA LYS A 354 -12.90 -24.67 -38.53
C LYS A 354 -13.03 -25.28 -39.95
N ALA A 355 -12.37 -26.40 -40.18
CA ALA A 355 -12.74 -27.32 -41.23
C ALA A 355 -13.97 -28.07 -40.72
N GLY A 356 -15.04 -27.97 -41.47
CA GLY A 356 -16.29 -28.63 -41.18
C GLY A 356 -16.22 -30.12 -41.44
N GLY A 357 -17.18 -30.83 -40.94
CA GLY A 357 -17.53 -32.21 -41.07
C GLY A 357 -18.64 -32.51 -40.10
#